data_bf87d478c44b8a1693d1d71d4b6b8bb1
#
_entry.id   bf87d478c44b8a1693d1d71d4b6b8bb1
#
_cell.length_a   1.000
_cell.length_b   1.000
_cell.length_c   1.000
_cell.angle_alpha   90.00
_cell.angle_beta   90.00
_cell.angle_gamma   90.00
#
_symmetry.space_group_name_H-M   'P 1'
#
loop_
_entity.id
_entity.type
_entity.pdbx_description
1 polymer ?
#
loop_
_entity_poly.entity_id
_entity_poly.type
_entity_poly.pdbx_seq_one_letter_code
_entity_poly.pdbx_strand_id
1 'polypeptide(L)'
;KYKEQKVISTEICKQWYDAGHIENYFVSKQMLLKARYFNSLRFDRSLKIVTKTSENISKLIDEIEWYKQIPNDLSKLTPKIIDFNQSKKPFLKLEYIKHPTLAELWLYSNFSSKLWMEILKKLFKILNQFKEYSKSVSPDDYNLIYKTKTEDRINELISSNESFKQILEEDALFINGKKYRNWPVIKKEIKLKIRGLYHEQDNCLIHGDLCFSNIFCDFENKNFKLIDPRGKWGNDMYGDV
;
A
#
# COMPACT_ATOMS: atom_id res chain seq x y z
N LYS A 1 -50.34 -0.62 -7.15
CA LYS A 1 -50.17 -2.01 -7.68
C LYS A 1 -49.05 -2.80 -7.00
N TYR A 2 -48.80 -2.55 -5.71
CA TYR A 2 -47.82 -3.32 -4.92
C TYR A 2 -48.45 -3.82 -3.61
N LYS A 3 -49.69 -4.31 -3.67
CA LYS A 3 -50.43 -4.81 -2.52
C LYS A 3 -50.57 -6.33 -2.52
N GLU A 4 -49.56 -7.06 -2.86
CA GLU A 4 -49.57 -8.52 -2.64
C GLU A 4 -48.27 -8.98 -1.99
N GLN A 5 -48.37 -9.27 -0.70
CA GLN A 5 -47.54 -10.18 0.07
C GLN A 5 -46.00 -9.98 0.03
N LYS A 6 -45.52 -8.75 0.31
CA LYS A 6 -44.14 -8.61 0.76
C LYS A 6 -44.15 -8.38 2.27
N VAL A 7 -43.60 -9.32 3.01
CA VAL A 7 -43.27 -9.15 4.41
C VAL A 7 -42.20 -8.05 4.48
N ILE A 8 -42.60 -6.87 4.99
CA ILE A 8 -41.64 -5.80 5.28
C ILE A 8 -41.05 -6.12 6.63
N SER A 9 -39.79 -6.54 6.67
CA SER A 9 -39.01 -6.64 7.89
C SER A 9 -38.34 -5.30 8.18
N THR A 10 -38.42 -4.85 9.42
CA THR A 10 -37.67 -3.66 9.89
C THR A 10 -36.52 -4.13 10.77
N GLU A 11 -35.29 -3.69 10.44
CA GLU A 11 -34.14 -3.86 11.34
C GLU A 11 -33.81 -2.53 12.02
N ILE A 12 -33.55 -2.58 13.32
CA ILE A 12 -33.10 -1.43 14.10
C ILE A 12 -31.61 -1.27 13.84
N CYS A 13 -31.26 -0.27 13.04
CA CYS A 13 -29.86 0.06 12.78
C CYS A 13 -29.26 0.75 14.00
N LYS A 14 -28.21 0.16 14.60
CA LYS A 14 -27.53 0.73 15.77
C LYS A 14 -26.59 1.89 15.41
N GLN A 15 -26.15 1.95 14.17
CA GLN A 15 -25.27 3.00 13.63
C GLN A 15 -25.62 3.28 12.18
N TRP A 16 -25.73 4.56 11.85
CA TRP A 16 -25.96 5.04 10.49
C TRP A 16 -24.78 5.89 10.04
N TYR A 17 -24.27 5.61 8.85
CA TYR A 17 -23.20 6.36 8.22
C TYR A 17 -23.72 6.95 6.91
N ASP A 18 -23.86 8.26 6.87
CA ASP A 18 -24.30 8.95 5.67
C ASP A 18 -23.13 9.11 4.68
N ALA A 19 -23.32 8.62 3.47
CA ALA A 19 -22.37 8.75 2.36
C ALA A 19 -23.01 9.43 1.13
N GLY A 20 -24.22 9.98 1.28
CA GLY A 20 -24.96 10.61 0.20
C GLY A 20 -24.42 11.97 -0.22
N HIS A 21 -23.76 12.68 0.68
CA HIS A 21 -23.08 13.96 0.43
C HIS A 21 -21.60 13.85 0.75
N ILE A 22 -20.75 14.57 0.01
CA ILE A 22 -19.31 14.48 0.13
C ILE A 22 -18.81 14.82 1.55
N GLU A 23 -19.40 15.82 2.20
CA GLU A 23 -19.06 16.22 3.57
C GLU A 23 -19.38 15.09 4.57
N ASN A 24 -20.56 14.48 4.43
CA ASN A 24 -21.01 13.38 5.28
C ASN A 24 -20.19 12.11 5.02
N TYR A 25 -19.78 11.87 3.79
CA TYR A 25 -18.85 10.79 3.45
C TYR A 25 -17.53 10.94 4.20
N PHE A 26 -16.91 12.14 4.21
CA PHE A 26 -15.66 12.35 4.94
C PHE A 26 -15.83 12.20 6.45
N VAL A 27 -16.95 12.65 7.02
CA VAL A 27 -17.27 12.43 8.45
C VAL A 27 -17.44 10.93 8.74
N SER A 28 -18.20 10.23 7.92
CA SER A 28 -18.43 8.79 8.05
C SER A 28 -17.14 7.99 7.86
N LYS A 29 -16.28 8.37 6.91
CA LYS A 29 -14.95 7.81 6.70
C LYS A 29 -14.07 7.94 7.94
N GLN A 30 -14.06 9.11 8.59
CA GLN A 30 -13.31 9.32 9.84
C GLN A 30 -13.81 8.42 10.98
N MET A 31 -15.14 8.15 11.04
CA MET A 31 -15.72 7.24 12.02
C MET A 31 -15.40 5.77 11.71
N LEU A 32 -15.24 5.43 10.45
CA LEU A 32 -15.04 4.09 9.93
C LEU A 32 -13.59 3.80 9.54
N LEU A 33 -12.61 4.57 10.03
CA LEU A 33 -11.21 4.27 9.74
C LEU A 33 -10.92 2.80 10.03
N LYS A 34 -10.91 2.01 8.96
CA LYS A 34 -10.57 0.59 8.99
C LYS A 34 -9.16 0.41 8.46
N ALA A 35 -8.33 -0.21 9.26
CA ALA A 35 -7.05 -0.73 8.82
C ALA A 35 -7.22 -2.07 8.11
N ARG A 36 -6.16 -2.54 7.46
CA ARG A 36 -6.06 -3.94 7.00
C ARG A 36 -6.24 -4.88 8.20
N TYR A 37 -6.66 -6.12 7.95
CA TYR A 37 -6.97 -7.15 8.94
C TYR A 37 -6.02 -7.22 10.15
N PHE A 38 -4.73 -6.99 9.96
CA PHE A 38 -3.69 -7.06 11.01
C PHE A 38 -3.29 -5.70 11.60
N ASN A 39 -3.86 -4.58 11.13
CA ASN A 39 -3.61 -3.24 11.65
C ASN A 39 -4.87 -2.69 12.31
N SER A 40 -4.71 -1.89 13.36
CA SER A 40 -5.78 -1.10 13.97
C SER A 40 -5.44 0.38 13.83
N LEU A 41 -6.40 1.17 13.38
CA LEU A 41 -6.30 2.63 13.29
C LEU A 41 -7.32 3.27 14.23
N ARG A 42 -6.86 4.19 15.05
CA ARG A 42 -7.70 5.01 15.94
C ARG A 42 -7.48 6.48 15.61
N PHE A 43 -8.57 7.19 15.36
CA PHE A 43 -8.54 8.63 15.10
C PHE A 43 -8.96 9.41 16.33
N ASP A 44 -8.12 10.33 16.78
CA ASP A 44 -8.44 11.34 17.79
C ASP A 44 -8.84 12.64 17.07
N ARG A 45 -10.12 12.99 17.17
CA ARG A 45 -10.68 14.17 16.50
C ARG A 45 -10.21 15.49 17.09
N SER A 46 -10.04 15.53 18.41
CA SER A 46 -9.65 16.74 19.13
C SER A 46 -8.20 17.13 18.81
N LEU A 47 -7.33 16.14 18.77
CA LEU A 47 -5.91 16.32 18.49
C LEU A 47 -5.57 16.22 17.00
N LYS A 48 -6.49 15.74 16.17
CA LYS A 48 -6.26 15.42 14.74
C LYS A 48 -5.06 14.47 14.55
N ILE A 49 -5.05 13.40 15.33
CA ILE A 49 -4.00 12.38 15.35
C ILE A 49 -4.58 11.03 14.93
N VAL A 50 -3.86 10.32 14.10
CA VAL A 50 -4.11 8.90 13.78
C VAL A 50 -3.10 8.06 14.53
N THR A 51 -3.58 7.14 15.37
CA THR A 51 -2.76 6.13 16.04
C THR A 51 -2.88 4.81 15.29
N LYS A 52 -1.75 4.26 14.87
CA LYS A 52 -1.64 2.96 14.20
C LYS A 52 -1.00 1.96 15.16
N THR A 53 -1.61 0.78 15.28
CA THR A 53 -1.04 -0.40 15.94
C THR A 53 -1.14 -1.59 15.01
N SER A 54 -0.32 -2.62 15.20
CA SER A 54 -0.31 -3.80 14.33
C SER A 54 0.00 -5.06 15.14
N GLU A 55 -0.66 -6.15 14.77
CA GLU A 55 -0.29 -7.51 15.21
C GLU A 55 1.04 -7.93 14.60
N ASN A 56 1.36 -7.43 13.40
CA ASN A 56 2.66 -7.62 12.77
C ASN A 56 3.64 -6.55 13.29
N ILE A 57 4.23 -6.84 14.44
CA ILE A 57 5.13 -5.95 15.18
C ILE A 57 6.32 -5.51 14.31
N SER A 58 6.97 -6.44 13.62
CA SER A 58 8.16 -6.14 12.81
C SER A 58 7.85 -5.14 11.69
N LYS A 59 6.74 -5.30 10.99
CA LYS A 59 6.35 -4.37 9.92
C LYS A 59 6.06 -2.97 10.44
N LEU A 60 5.45 -2.84 11.62
CA LEU A 60 5.20 -1.52 12.20
C LEU A 60 6.49 -0.85 12.67
N ILE A 61 7.43 -1.62 13.22
CA ILE A 61 8.75 -1.12 13.59
C ILE A 61 9.51 -0.65 12.34
N ASP A 62 9.50 -1.45 11.26
CA ASP A 62 10.15 -1.08 9.99
C ASP A 62 9.55 0.20 9.39
N GLU A 63 8.22 0.37 9.47
CA GLU A 63 7.53 1.58 9.05
C GLU A 63 7.95 2.80 9.87
N ILE A 64 8.04 2.66 11.21
CA ILE A 64 8.52 3.73 12.10
C ILE A 64 9.96 4.12 11.74
N GLU A 65 10.83 3.13 11.51
CA GLU A 65 12.23 3.39 11.13
C GLU A 65 12.32 4.10 9.78
N TRP A 66 11.48 3.74 8.82
CA TRP A 66 11.42 4.44 7.53
C TRP A 66 11.09 5.93 7.71
N TYR A 67 10.06 6.27 8.50
CA TYR A 67 9.71 7.66 8.79
C TYR A 67 10.80 8.42 9.52
N LYS A 68 11.59 7.76 10.38
CA LYS A 68 12.70 8.38 11.11
C LYS A 68 13.91 8.64 10.22
N GLN A 69 14.12 7.80 9.23
CA GLN A 69 15.31 7.82 8.37
C GLN A 69 15.10 8.56 7.05
N ILE A 70 13.86 8.95 6.73
CA ILE A 70 13.61 9.69 5.50
C ILE A 70 14.42 10.99 5.49
N PRO A 71 15.07 11.36 4.38
CA PRO A 71 15.80 12.63 4.25
C PRO A 71 14.95 13.85 4.59
N ASN A 72 15.54 14.84 5.22
CA ASN A 72 14.82 16.01 5.74
C ASN A 72 14.05 16.79 4.67
N ASP A 73 14.58 16.92 3.47
CA ASP A 73 13.95 17.59 2.34
C ASP A 73 12.73 16.80 1.79
N LEU A 74 12.72 15.49 1.98
CA LEU A 74 11.59 14.62 1.63
C LEU A 74 10.56 14.50 2.78
N SER A 75 10.90 14.90 4.00
CA SER A 75 10.02 14.79 5.18
C SER A 75 8.70 15.54 5.01
N LYS A 76 8.67 16.60 4.21
CA LYS A 76 7.46 17.33 3.82
C LYS A 76 6.44 16.47 3.04
N LEU A 77 6.90 15.40 2.41
CA LEU A 77 6.06 14.46 1.66
C LEU A 77 5.40 13.40 2.57
N THR A 78 5.70 13.37 3.84
CA THR A 78 5.14 12.41 4.80
C THR A 78 4.29 13.10 5.87
N PRO A 79 3.37 12.39 6.53
CA PRO A 79 2.75 12.88 7.75
C PRO A 79 3.80 13.17 8.81
N LYS A 80 3.54 14.16 9.64
CA LYS A 80 4.39 14.44 10.80
C LYS A 80 4.23 13.34 11.84
N ILE A 81 5.35 12.79 12.32
CA ILE A 81 5.32 11.90 13.48
C ILE A 81 5.04 12.76 14.72
N ILE A 82 4.01 12.39 15.47
CA ILE A 82 3.65 13.04 16.74
C ILE A 82 4.27 12.27 17.91
N ASP A 83 4.22 10.93 17.84
CA ASP A 83 4.71 10.05 18.90
C ASP A 83 4.86 8.64 18.36
N PHE A 84 5.72 7.82 18.95
CA PHE A 84 5.88 6.42 18.57
C PHE A 84 6.46 5.59 19.71
N ASN A 85 6.24 4.28 19.65
CA ASN A 85 6.85 3.32 20.54
C ASN A 85 7.24 2.06 19.74
N GLN A 86 8.43 1.54 19.97
CA GLN A 86 8.99 0.36 19.32
C GLN A 86 9.18 -0.84 20.28
N SER A 87 8.66 -0.73 21.50
CA SER A 87 8.74 -1.78 22.51
C SER A 87 7.73 -2.92 22.26
N LYS A 88 7.43 -3.74 23.30
CA LYS A 88 6.53 -4.90 23.22
C LYS A 88 5.12 -4.62 22.64
N LYS A 89 4.65 -3.38 22.72
CA LYS A 89 3.37 -2.94 22.12
C LYS A 89 3.62 -1.70 21.28
N PRO A 90 4.16 -1.86 20.06
CA PRO A 90 4.50 -0.73 19.24
C PRO A 90 3.27 0.03 18.78
N PHE A 91 3.41 1.33 18.67
CA PHE A 91 2.44 2.21 18.07
C PHE A 91 3.13 3.35 17.31
N LEU A 92 2.41 3.91 16.35
CA LEU A 92 2.82 5.08 15.58
C LEU A 92 1.66 6.09 15.58
N LYS A 93 1.92 7.32 16.05
CA LYS A 93 0.98 8.44 16.00
C LYS A 93 1.44 9.44 14.95
N LEU A 94 0.59 9.67 13.98
CA LEU A 94 0.80 10.58 12.87
C LEU A 94 -0.22 11.71 12.87
N GLU A 95 0.13 12.85 12.29
CA GLU A 95 -0.85 13.88 11.97
C GLU A 95 -1.93 13.32 11.05
N TYR A 96 -3.17 13.73 11.27
CA TYR A 96 -4.27 13.37 10.38
C TYR A 96 -4.24 14.21 9.11
N ILE A 97 -4.23 13.54 7.98
CA ILE A 97 -4.31 14.17 6.66
C ILE A 97 -5.77 14.25 6.22
N LYS A 98 -6.29 15.45 6.05
CA LYS A 98 -7.70 15.72 5.70
C LYS A 98 -8.03 15.52 4.22
N HIS A 99 -7.01 15.47 3.36
CA HIS A 99 -7.20 15.39 1.91
C HIS A 99 -7.62 13.98 1.47
N PRO A 100 -8.28 13.83 0.32
CA PRO A 100 -8.55 12.52 -0.27
C PRO A 100 -7.27 11.85 -0.76
N THR A 101 -7.29 10.54 -0.87
CA THR A 101 -6.27 9.78 -1.56
C THR A 101 -6.42 9.93 -3.08
N LEU A 102 -5.35 9.67 -3.83
CA LEU A 102 -5.45 9.62 -5.29
C LEU A 102 -6.38 8.53 -5.79
N ALA A 103 -6.53 7.42 -5.05
CA ALA A 103 -7.49 6.38 -5.36
C ALA A 103 -8.94 6.89 -5.26
N GLU A 104 -9.25 7.68 -4.24
CA GLU A 104 -10.57 8.29 -4.09
C GLU A 104 -10.83 9.34 -5.18
N LEU A 105 -9.82 10.15 -5.50
CA LEU A 105 -9.93 11.11 -6.60
C LEU A 105 -10.12 10.41 -7.95
N TRP A 106 -9.43 9.29 -8.18
CA TRP A 106 -9.60 8.49 -9.40
C TRP A 106 -11.00 7.93 -9.53
N LEU A 107 -11.59 7.43 -8.44
CA LEU A 107 -12.90 6.79 -8.46
C LEU A 107 -14.06 7.77 -8.45
N TYR A 108 -13.92 8.91 -7.78
CA TYR A 108 -15.07 9.78 -7.47
C TYR A 108 -14.96 11.19 -8.04
N SER A 109 -13.83 11.60 -8.61
CA SER A 109 -13.72 12.91 -9.25
C SER A 109 -13.98 12.85 -10.77
N ASN A 110 -14.42 13.97 -11.31
CA ASN A 110 -14.53 14.19 -12.75
C ASN A 110 -13.35 15.00 -13.29
N PHE A 111 -12.13 14.70 -12.83
CA PHE A 111 -10.95 15.41 -13.28
C PHE A 111 -10.68 15.16 -14.75
N SER A 112 -10.33 16.23 -15.47
CA SER A 112 -9.94 16.14 -16.88
C SER A 112 -8.60 15.38 -17.01
N SER A 113 -8.38 14.76 -18.19
CA SER A 113 -7.10 14.13 -18.51
C SER A 113 -5.90 15.08 -18.36
N LYS A 114 -6.10 16.39 -18.62
CA LYS A 114 -5.08 17.42 -18.42
C LYS A 114 -4.67 17.54 -16.96
N LEU A 115 -5.64 17.59 -16.03
CA LEU A 115 -5.37 17.66 -14.60
C LEU A 115 -4.68 16.38 -14.08
N TRP A 116 -5.13 15.22 -14.53
CA TRP A 116 -4.47 13.95 -14.21
C TRP A 116 -3.02 13.93 -14.70
N MET A 117 -2.78 14.43 -15.90
CA MET A 117 -1.40 14.52 -16.42
C MET A 117 -0.51 15.43 -15.56
N GLU A 118 -1.04 16.54 -15.05
CA GLU A 118 -0.29 17.43 -14.14
C GLU A 118 0.00 16.74 -12.80
N ILE A 119 -0.97 16.02 -12.23
CA ILE A 119 -0.80 15.23 -11.01
C ILE A 119 0.30 14.18 -11.20
N LEU A 120 0.22 13.39 -12.27
CA LEU A 120 1.19 12.34 -12.57
C LEU A 120 2.60 12.92 -12.81
N LYS A 121 2.72 14.01 -13.57
CA LYS A 121 4.01 14.70 -13.76
C LYS A 121 4.64 15.12 -12.43
N LYS A 122 3.84 15.57 -11.47
CA LYS A 122 4.34 15.96 -10.15
C LYS A 122 4.76 14.73 -9.32
N LEU A 123 4.02 13.62 -9.42
CA LEU A 123 4.42 12.35 -8.79
C LEU A 123 5.75 11.82 -9.35
N PHE A 124 5.95 11.89 -10.67
CA PHE A 124 7.23 11.51 -11.27
C PHE A 124 8.38 12.42 -10.80
N LYS A 125 8.13 13.71 -10.57
CA LYS A 125 9.16 14.58 -9.94
C LYS A 125 9.52 14.13 -8.53
N ILE A 126 8.53 13.69 -7.74
CA ILE A 126 8.77 13.14 -6.40
C ILE A 126 9.60 11.85 -6.50
N LEU A 127 9.27 10.93 -7.40
CA LEU A 127 10.07 9.72 -7.62
C LEU A 127 11.52 10.05 -8.02
N ASN A 128 11.73 11.07 -8.86
CA ASN A 128 13.07 11.52 -9.19
C ASN A 128 13.82 12.08 -7.97
N GLN A 129 13.13 12.75 -7.03
CA GLN A 129 13.75 13.17 -5.77
C GLN A 129 14.17 11.96 -4.91
N PHE A 130 13.39 10.88 -4.89
CA PHE A 130 13.80 9.64 -4.21
C PHE A 130 15.06 9.03 -4.84
N LYS A 131 15.20 9.12 -6.17
CA LYS A 131 16.38 8.63 -6.91
C LYS A 131 17.67 9.39 -6.60
N GLU A 132 17.59 10.62 -6.08
CA GLU A 132 18.77 11.38 -5.65
C GLU A 132 19.46 10.76 -4.43
N TYR A 133 18.73 9.90 -3.68
CA TYR A 133 19.23 9.16 -2.53
C TYR A 133 19.56 7.73 -2.92
N SER A 134 20.66 7.54 -3.62
CA SER A 134 21.13 6.22 -4.03
C SER A 134 21.94 5.54 -2.93
N LYS A 135 21.85 4.23 -2.84
CA LYS A 135 22.65 3.38 -1.96
C LYS A 135 22.82 2.02 -2.63
N SER A 136 24.03 1.48 -2.52
CA SER A 136 24.27 0.11 -2.96
C SER A 136 23.43 -0.86 -2.13
N VAL A 137 22.72 -1.75 -2.81
CA VAL A 137 21.95 -2.85 -2.21
C VAL A 137 22.65 -4.14 -2.62
N SER A 138 22.81 -5.08 -1.68
CA SER A 138 23.48 -6.32 -1.97
C SER A 138 22.70 -7.17 -3.00
N PRO A 139 23.38 -7.99 -3.83
CA PRO A 139 22.71 -8.94 -4.72
C PRO A 139 21.76 -9.89 -3.96
N ASP A 140 22.06 -10.19 -2.70
CA ASP A 140 21.23 -11.05 -1.86
C ASP A 140 19.92 -10.35 -1.44
N ASP A 141 19.97 -9.07 -1.09
CA ASP A 141 18.77 -8.27 -0.79
C ASP A 141 17.90 -8.11 -2.05
N TYR A 142 18.52 -7.89 -3.20
CA TYR A 142 17.81 -7.85 -4.48
C TYR A 142 17.10 -9.18 -4.76
N ASN A 143 17.79 -10.31 -4.60
CA ASN A 143 17.20 -11.64 -4.75
C ASN A 143 16.07 -11.88 -3.75
N LEU A 144 16.22 -11.41 -2.50
CA LEU A 144 15.17 -11.52 -1.47
C LEU A 144 13.89 -10.84 -1.91
N ILE A 145 13.98 -9.64 -2.47
CA ILE A 145 12.84 -8.84 -2.93
C ILE A 145 12.13 -9.52 -4.12
N TYR A 146 12.87 -9.78 -5.18
CA TYR A 146 12.27 -10.15 -6.47
C TYR A 146 12.07 -11.63 -6.68
N LYS A 147 12.78 -12.48 -5.93
CA LYS A 147 12.71 -13.93 -6.07
C LYS A 147 12.18 -14.61 -4.82
N THR A 148 12.96 -14.57 -3.72
CA THR A 148 12.70 -15.38 -2.53
C THR A 148 11.33 -15.12 -1.95
N LYS A 149 10.96 -13.86 -1.80
CA LYS A 149 9.64 -13.46 -1.28
C LYS A 149 8.45 -13.97 -2.12
N THR A 150 8.61 -14.03 -3.44
CA THR A 150 7.57 -14.59 -4.32
C THR A 150 7.52 -16.10 -4.20
N GLU A 151 8.68 -16.76 -4.18
CA GLU A 151 8.78 -18.20 -3.98
C GLU A 151 8.18 -18.63 -2.64
N ASP A 152 8.50 -17.94 -1.55
CA ASP A 152 7.99 -18.23 -0.21
C ASP A 152 6.47 -18.11 -0.13
N ARG A 153 5.89 -17.06 -0.71
CA ARG A 153 4.43 -16.88 -0.76
C ARG A 153 3.72 -17.95 -1.55
N ILE A 154 4.32 -18.39 -2.66
CA ILE A 154 3.76 -19.48 -3.46
C ILE A 154 3.89 -20.81 -2.72
N ASN A 155 5.02 -21.05 -2.05
CA ASN A 155 5.21 -22.24 -1.23
C ASN A 155 4.22 -22.28 -0.05
N GLU A 156 3.97 -21.14 0.60
CA GLU A 156 2.97 -21.01 1.65
C GLU A 156 1.56 -21.32 1.13
N LEU A 157 1.22 -20.79 -0.05
CA LEU A 157 -0.06 -21.06 -0.70
C LEU A 157 -0.22 -22.57 -1.06
N ILE A 158 0.81 -23.18 -1.62
CA ILE A 158 0.85 -24.59 -1.96
C ILE A 158 0.67 -25.46 -0.70
N SER A 159 1.34 -25.10 0.40
CA SER A 159 1.26 -25.86 1.66
C SER A 159 -0.06 -25.69 2.38
N SER A 160 -0.75 -24.58 2.18
CA SER A 160 -2.02 -24.28 2.85
C SER A 160 -3.26 -24.70 2.06
N ASN A 161 -3.13 -25.01 0.76
CA ASN A 161 -4.28 -25.31 -0.10
C ASN A 161 -3.97 -26.34 -1.18
N GLU A 162 -4.49 -27.55 -1.02
CA GLU A 162 -4.24 -28.68 -1.93
C GLU A 162 -4.72 -28.42 -3.37
N SER A 163 -5.82 -27.69 -3.55
CA SER A 163 -6.32 -27.36 -4.89
C SER A 163 -5.34 -26.43 -5.63
N PHE A 164 -4.75 -25.46 -4.94
CA PHE A 164 -3.73 -24.61 -5.54
C PHE A 164 -2.44 -25.37 -5.81
N LYS A 165 -2.07 -26.32 -4.94
CA LYS A 165 -0.91 -27.20 -5.18
C LYS A 165 -1.06 -27.93 -6.51
N GLN A 166 -2.17 -28.64 -6.72
CA GLN A 166 -2.43 -29.36 -7.97
C GLN A 166 -2.36 -28.44 -9.20
N ILE A 167 -2.96 -27.23 -9.11
CA ILE A 167 -2.92 -26.25 -10.19
C ILE A 167 -1.48 -25.79 -10.48
N LEU A 168 -0.68 -25.48 -9.44
CA LEU A 168 0.63 -24.85 -9.59
C LEU A 168 1.77 -25.83 -9.87
N GLU A 169 1.57 -27.15 -9.74
CA GLU A 169 2.55 -28.20 -10.07
C GLU A 169 2.56 -28.55 -11.57
N GLU A 170 1.50 -28.26 -12.31
CA GLU A 170 1.41 -28.50 -13.74
C GLU A 170 2.23 -27.47 -14.54
N ASP A 171 2.90 -27.91 -15.62
CA ASP A 171 3.68 -27.04 -16.48
C ASP A 171 2.82 -26.07 -17.30
N ALA A 172 1.55 -26.39 -17.51
CA ALA A 172 0.63 -25.59 -18.31
C ALA A 172 -0.79 -25.62 -17.74
N LEU A 173 -1.49 -24.50 -17.91
CA LEU A 173 -2.91 -24.36 -17.57
C LEU A 173 -3.73 -24.14 -18.84
N PHE A 174 -4.97 -24.67 -18.82
CA PHE A 174 -5.97 -24.37 -19.84
C PHE A 174 -7.04 -23.47 -19.23
N ILE A 175 -7.14 -22.25 -19.70
CA ILE A 175 -8.11 -21.25 -19.26
C ILE A 175 -8.95 -20.84 -20.48
N ASN A 176 -10.26 -21.05 -20.43
CA ASN A 176 -11.17 -20.74 -21.54
C ASN A 176 -10.70 -21.32 -22.90
N GLY A 177 -10.23 -22.56 -22.88
CA GLY A 177 -9.75 -23.26 -24.07
C GLY A 177 -8.39 -22.86 -24.60
N LYS A 178 -7.69 -21.92 -23.93
CA LYS A 178 -6.34 -21.49 -24.29
C LYS A 178 -5.29 -22.06 -23.34
N LYS A 179 -4.17 -22.49 -23.89
CA LYS A 179 -3.02 -23.01 -23.13
C LYS A 179 -2.12 -21.85 -22.67
N TYR A 180 -1.79 -21.85 -21.38
CA TYR A 180 -0.88 -20.89 -20.77
C TYR A 180 0.26 -21.63 -20.06
N ARG A 181 1.44 -21.02 -20.03
CA ARG A 181 2.54 -21.51 -19.19
C ARG A 181 2.20 -21.30 -17.73
N ASN A 182 2.60 -22.25 -16.89
CA ASN A 182 2.31 -22.21 -15.48
C ASN A 182 3.58 -22.00 -14.64
N TRP A 183 3.41 -21.98 -13.34
CA TRP A 183 4.43 -21.59 -12.37
C TRP A 183 5.78 -22.31 -12.55
N PRO A 184 5.89 -23.64 -12.73
CA PRO A 184 7.19 -24.30 -12.89
C PRO A 184 8.00 -23.78 -14.05
N VAL A 185 7.33 -23.42 -15.17
CA VAL A 185 7.98 -22.86 -16.36
C VAL A 185 8.32 -21.38 -16.13
N ILE A 186 7.36 -20.60 -15.62
CA ILE A 186 7.52 -19.16 -15.36
C ILE A 186 8.62 -18.90 -14.34
N LYS A 187 8.70 -19.70 -13.27
CA LYS A 187 9.73 -19.61 -12.23
C LYS A 187 11.14 -19.71 -12.81
N LYS A 188 11.37 -20.65 -13.74
CA LYS A 188 12.68 -20.81 -14.38
C LYS A 188 13.06 -19.58 -15.21
N GLU A 189 12.11 -19.04 -15.97
CA GLU A 189 12.34 -17.84 -16.78
C GLU A 189 12.59 -16.59 -15.93
N ILE A 190 11.80 -16.38 -14.88
CA ILE A 190 11.97 -15.26 -13.92
C ILE A 190 13.37 -15.33 -13.32
N LYS A 191 13.80 -16.51 -12.85
CA LYS A 191 15.13 -16.71 -12.25
C LYS A 191 16.27 -16.30 -13.18
N LEU A 192 16.14 -16.58 -14.48
CA LEU A 192 17.14 -16.19 -15.48
C LEU A 192 17.13 -14.68 -15.71
N LYS A 193 15.93 -14.08 -15.83
CA LYS A 193 15.79 -12.65 -16.12
C LYS A 193 16.21 -11.77 -14.93
N ILE A 194 15.86 -12.11 -13.70
CA ILE A 194 16.22 -11.33 -12.50
C ILE A 194 17.73 -11.12 -12.41
N ARG A 195 18.54 -12.14 -12.74
CA ARG A 195 20.00 -12.04 -12.71
C ARG A 195 20.54 -10.97 -13.66
N GLY A 196 19.88 -10.78 -14.80
CA GLY A 196 20.29 -9.79 -15.81
C GLY A 196 19.72 -8.39 -15.60
N LEU A 197 18.81 -8.22 -14.63
CA LEU A 197 18.18 -6.92 -14.34
C LEU A 197 18.82 -6.20 -13.16
N TYR A 198 19.69 -6.89 -12.40
CA TYR A 198 20.38 -6.26 -11.29
C TYR A 198 21.44 -5.26 -11.78
N HIS A 199 21.26 -4.00 -11.45
CA HIS A 199 22.23 -2.94 -11.65
C HIS A 199 22.38 -2.18 -10.34
N GLU A 200 23.56 -2.24 -9.72
CA GLU A 200 23.84 -1.60 -8.43
C GLU A 200 23.53 -0.09 -8.42
N GLN A 201 23.67 0.54 -9.58
CA GLN A 201 23.48 1.97 -9.77
C GLN A 201 22.00 2.41 -9.71
N ASP A 202 21.06 1.48 -9.86
CA ASP A 202 19.63 1.79 -9.91
C ASP A 202 18.96 1.75 -8.52
N ASN A 203 19.71 1.35 -7.49
CA ASN A 203 19.18 1.29 -6.13
C ASN A 203 19.08 2.67 -5.50
N CYS A 204 17.90 3.02 -5.07
CA CYS A 204 17.61 4.30 -4.42
C CYS A 204 16.65 4.13 -3.26
N LEU A 205 16.41 5.21 -2.53
CA LEU A 205 15.36 5.26 -1.53
C LEU A 205 14.00 4.92 -2.17
N ILE A 206 13.24 4.02 -1.55
CA ILE A 206 11.90 3.65 -2.02
C ILE A 206 10.87 3.77 -0.91
N HIS A 207 9.64 4.03 -1.31
CA HIS A 207 8.47 3.94 -0.44
C HIS A 207 8.04 2.47 -0.22
N GLY A 208 8.24 1.64 -1.20
CA GLY A 208 7.97 0.20 -1.19
C GLY A 208 6.50 -0.21 -1.31
N ASP A 209 5.55 0.72 -1.25
CA ASP A 209 4.11 0.49 -1.49
C ASP A 209 3.43 1.77 -2.00
N LEU A 210 4.04 2.42 -3.01
CA LEU A 210 3.57 3.69 -3.55
C LEU A 210 2.41 3.48 -4.53
N CYS A 211 1.24 3.22 -3.98
CA CYS A 211 -0.01 3.10 -4.74
C CYS A 211 -0.94 4.29 -4.46
N PHE A 212 -1.92 4.51 -5.31
CA PHE A 212 -2.84 5.65 -5.19
C PHE A 212 -3.58 5.73 -3.86
N SER A 213 -3.83 4.60 -3.19
CA SER A 213 -4.45 4.59 -1.86
C SER A 213 -3.51 5.08 -0.74
N ASN A 214 -2.20 5.09 -0.98
CA ASN A 214 -1.18 5.53 -0.03
C ASN A 214 -0.66 6.93 -0.33
N ILE A 215 -1.32 7.67 -1.23
CA ILE A 215 -0.96 9.03 -1.62
C ILE A 215 -2.15 9.94 -1.38
N PHE A 216 -2.09 10.75 -0.34
CA PHE A 216 -3.04 11.85 -0.14
C PHE A 216 -2.70 13.02 -1.06
N CYS A 217 -3.71 13.68 -1.60
CA CYS A 217 -3.55 14.77 -2.55
C CYS A 217 -4.38 15.99 -2.13
N ASP A 218 -3.68 17.07 -1.81
CA ASP A 218 -4.24 18.41 -1.84
C ASP A 218 -4.23 18.88 -3.30
N PHE A 219 -5.32 18.64 -4.01
CA PHE A 219 -5.38 18.90 -5.44
C PHE A 219 -5.37 20.40 -5.80
N GLU A 220 -5.80 21.28 -4.89
CA GLU A 220 -5.77 22.73 -5.07
C GLU A 220 -4.32 23.24 -5.11
N ASN A 221 -3.52 22.85 -4.11
CA ASN A 221 -2.12 23.23 -4.02
C ASN A 221 -1.19 22.20 -4.70
N LYS A 222 -1.74 21.10 -5.20
CA LYS A 222 -1.00 19.99 -5.81
C LYS A 222 0.12 19.47 -4.90
N ASN A 223 -0.17 19.37 -3.60
CA ASN A 223 0.74 18.80 -2.61
C ASN A 223 0.35 17.36 -2.29
N PHE A 224 1.35 16.55 -2.00
CA PHE A 224 1.14 15.14 -1.68
C PHE A 224 1.66 14.80 -0.29
N LYS A 225 1.02 13.81 0.33
CA LYS A 225 1.50 13.15 1.54
C LYS A 225 1.45 11.65 1.31
N LEU A 226 2.58 11.00 1.54
CA LEU A 226 2.78 9.57 1.37
C LEU A 226 2.64 8.88 2.71
N ILE A 227 1.86 7.81 2.76
CA ILE A 227 1.61 7.02 3.98
C ILE A 227 1.86 5.53 3.74
N ASP A 228 1.97 4.78 4.81
CA ASP A 228 2.17 3.33 4.78
C ASP A 228 3.41 2.89 3.97
N PRO A 229 4.59 3.52 4.19
CA PRO A 229 5.82 3.02 3.59
C PRO A 229 6.10 1.61 4.07
N ARG A 230 6.76 0.83 3.23
CA ARG A 230 7.01 -0.57 3.56
C ARG A 230 8.07 -0.77 4.63
N GLY A 231 8.90 0.23 4.86
CA GLY A 231 9.97 0.23 5.82
C GLY A 231 11.22 -0.46 5.28
N LYS A 232 11.26 -1.77 5.33
CA LYS A 232 12.36 -2.56 4.79
C LYS A 232 11.96 -3.36 3.56
N TRP A 233 12.84 -3.36 2.58
CA TRP A 233 12.90 -4.33 1.52
C TRP A 233 14.23 -5.08 1.67
N GLY A 234 14.17 -6.40 1.87
CA GLY A 234 15.37 -7.09 2.30
C GLY A 234 15.84 -6.54 3.66
N ASN A 235 17.09 -6.12 3.76
CA ASN A 235 17.69 -5.56 4.97
C ASN A 235 17.67 -4.03 5.04
N ASP A 236 17.21 -3.34 4.00
CA ASP A 236 17.27 -1.88 3.92
C ASP A 236 15.97 -1.26 3.34
N MET A 237 15.82 0.05 3.51
CA MET A 237 14.78 0.86 2.88
C MET A 237 15.11 1.26 1.43
N TYR A 238 16.23 0.84 0.92
CA TYR A 238 16.68 1.10 -0.45
C TYR A 238 16.40 -0.10 -1.34
N GLY A 239 16.12 0.17 -2.59
CA GLY A 239 15.82 -0.84 -3.60
C GLY A 239 15.73 -0.26 -4.98
N ASP A 240 15.36 -1.10 -5.94
CA ASP A 240 15.11 -0.71 -7.32
C ASP A 240 13.69 -0.12 -7.46
N VAL A 241 13.51 0.89 -8.31
CA VAL A 241 12.26 1.64 -8.53
C VAL A 241 11.66 1.30 -9.87
#